data_d0b5c52c31e4c31d99c67a1e8cf42c87
#
_entry.id   d0b5c52c31e4c31d99c67a1e8cf42c87
#
_cell.length_a   1.000
_cell.length_b   1.000
_cell.length_c   1.000
_cell.angle_alpha   90.00
_cell.angle_beta   90.00
_cell.angle_gamma   90.00
#
_symmetry.space_group_name_H-M   'P 1'
#
loop_
_entity.id
_entity.type
_entity.pdbx_description
1 polymer ?
#
loop_
_entity_poly.entity_id
_entity_poly.type
_entity_poly.pdbx_seq_one_letter_code
_entity_poly.pdbx_strand_id
1 'polypeptide(L)'
;MFRLSETRKLSSLEEYLKLGGYVDSSEELINFVSNLKNLLPNNNTAVALRIFNFVKEIKWGASPIYKASQAFRKKDRPQICVSKAILQVALCRIAKIPARFHCWKVKFSQNVIDRINDALFKKSSQKFRNRELFHVAAEVYLDSWFVADATIDKGLNSIFPPTMWNGKSNAYQKGFEIIEDYGNFADVPEITLKVNRLAIPFYLKPLSPIVSFLANRRINSLLEKLRQRSHGKTYR
;
A
#
# COMPACT_ATOMS: atom_id res chain seq x y z
N MET A 1 28.07 -2.13 29.79
CA MET A 1 28.04 -1.44 28.51
C MET A 1 26.84 -1.85 27.60
N PHE A 2 26.21 -3.01 27.79
CA PHE A 2 25.06 -3.49 26.99
C PHE A 2 23.73 -2.78 27.25
N ARG A 3 23.44 -2.32 28.47
CA ARG A 3 22.14 -1.70 28.82
C ARG A 3 21.87 -0.32 28.20
N LEU A 4 22.89 0.48 27.92
CA LEU A 4 22.73 1.83 27.36
C LEU A 4 22.43 1.81 25.84
N SER A 5 22.89 0.80 25.12
CA SER A 5 22.59 0.65 23.68
C SER A 5 21.18 0.13 23.43
N GLU A 6 20.66 -0.76 24.30
CA GLU A 6 19.30 -1.28 24.21
C GLU A 6 18.25 -0.22 24.57
N THR A 7 18.50 0.59 25.64
CA THR A 7 17.60 1.69 26.00
C THR A 7 17.56 2.77 24.94
N ARG A 8 18.67 3.09 24.30
CA ARG A 8 18.73 4.05 23.18
C ARG A 8 18.02 3.52 21.93
N LYS A 9 18.11 2.22 21.66
CA LYS A 9 17.40 1.54 20.56
C LYS A 9 15.90 1.47 20.81
N LEU A 10 15.47 1.23 22.04
CA LEU A 10 14.05 1.21 22.45
C LEU A 10 13.43 2.61 22.36
N SER A 11 14.10 3.65 22.84
CA SER A 11 13.60 5.04 22.73
C SER A 11 13.48 5.50 21.26
N SER A 12 14.31 4.97 20.35
CA SER A 12 14.23 5.26 18.92
C SER A 12 13.06 4.54 18.20
N LEU A 13 12.49 3.48 18.77
CA LEU A 13 11.35 2.75 18.19
C LEU A 13 9.98 3.27 18.68
N GLU A 14 9.94 4.01 19.78
CA GLU A 14 8.68 4.56 20.33
C GLU A 14 7.98 5.51 19.36
N GLU A 15 8.75 6.27 18.58
CA GLU A 15 8.21 7.14 17.53
C GLU A 15 7.34 6.37 16.54
N TYR A 16 7.76 5.15 16.19
CA TYR A 16 7.10 4.27 15.23
C TYR A 16 5.95 3.45 15.83
N LEU A 17 5.57 3.71 17.08
CA LEU A 17 4.39 3.18 17.74
C LEU A 17 3.29 4.24 17.91
N LYS A 18 3.58 5.53 17.65
CA LYS A 18 2.64 6.63 17.84
C LYS A 18 1.48 6.54 16.86
N LEU A 19 0.27 6.72 17.38
CA LEU A 19 -0.96 6.88 16.61
C LEU A 19 -1.34 8.37 16.58
N GLY A 20 -1.99 8.80 15.52
CA GLY A 20 -2.45 10.18 15.34
C GLY A 20 -2.43 10.59 13.87
N GLY A 21 -3.00 11.75 13.54
CA GLY A 21 -3.02 12.25 12.17
C GLY A 21 -3.69 11.31 11.17
N TYR A 22 -2.92 10.86 10.20
CA TYR A 22 -3.37 9.89 9.19
C TYR A 22 -3.38 8.45 9.73
N VAL A 23 -2.47 8.14 10.66
CA VAL A 23 -2.33 6.83 11.31
C VAL A 23 -3.22 6.80 12.55
N ASP A 24 -4.51 7.09 12.37
CA ASP A 24 -5.48 7.13 13.46
C ASP A 24 -5.91 5.72 13.91
N SER A 25 -6.61 5.66 15.03
CA SER A 25 -7.23 4.45 15.55
C SER A 25 -8.75 4.61 15.61
N SER A 26 -9.45 3.48 15.64
CA SER A 26 -10.87 3.38 15.94
C SER A 26 -11.14 2.08 16.68
N GLU A 27 -12.30 1.99 17.31
CA GLU A 27 -12.70 0.78 18.02
C GLU A 27 -12.65 -0.47 17.14
N GLU A 28 -13.09 -0.35 15.87
CA GLU A 28 -13.07 -1.48 14.93
C GLU A 28 -11.64 -1.95 14.62
N LEU A 29 -10.67 -1.02 14.51
CA LEU A 29 -9.25 -1.36 14.30
C LEU A 29 -8.66 -2.04 15.54
N ILE A 30 -8.97 -1.51 16.74
CA ILE A 30 -8.52 -2.07 18.01
C ILE A 30 -9.07 -3.48 18.19
N ASN A 31 -10.37 -3.68 17.96
CA ASN A 31 -11.01 -4.99 18.06
C ASN A 31 -10.45 -5.99 17.05
N PHE A 32 -10.21 -5.57 15.81
CA PHE A 32 -9.58 -6.42 14.81
C PHE A 32 -8.19 -6.90 15.25
N VAL A 33 -7.34 -5.99 15.75
CA VAL A 33 -5.98 -6.35 16.21
C VAL A 33 -6.04 -7.19 17.49
N SER A 34 -6.94 -6.90 18.41
CA SER A 34 -7.13 -7.70 19.65
C SER A 34 -7.49 -9.14 19.32
N ASN A 35 -8.41 -9.35 18.39
CA ASN A 35 -8.76 -10.69 17.93
C ASN A 35 -7.56 -11.43 17.29
N LEU A 36 -6.76 -10.74 16.48
CA LEU A 36 -5.54 -11.33 15.92
C LEU A 36 -4.53 -11.74 17.01
N LYS A 37 -4.34 -10.89 18.02
CA LYS A 37 -3.41 -11.19 19.12
C LYS A 37 -3.89 -12.33 20.01
N ASN A 38 -5.19 -12.45 20.22
CA ASN A 38 -5.77 -13.57 20.98
C ASN A 38 -5.56 -14.91 20.25
N LEU A 39 -5.64 -14.91 18.91
CA LEU A 39 -5.38 -16.09 18.10
C LEU A 39 -3.88 -16.44 17.97
N LEU A 40 -3.00 -15.47 18.14
CA LEU A 40 -1.56 -15.57 17.91
C LEU A 40 -0.78 -14.95 19.08
N PRO A 41 -0.94 -15.46 20.30
CA PRO A 41 -0.33 -14.88 21.47
C PRO A 41 1.20 -14.90 21.38
N ASN A 42 1.84 -13.78 21.76
CA ASN A 42 3.29 -13.61 21.80
C ASN A 42 4.04 -13.85 20.48
N ASN A 43 3.35 -13.78 19.34
CA ASN A 43 3.96 -13.98 18.02
C ASN A 43 3.76 -12.76 17.12
N ASN A 44 4.59 -11.71 17.33
CA ASN A 44 4.52 -10.48 16.55
C ASN A 44 4.72 -10.72 15.05
N THR A 45 5.57 -11.64 14.65
CA THR A 45 5.78 -11.99 13.22
C THR A 45 4.50 -12.55 12.61
N ALA A 46 3.83 -13.48 13.28
CA ALA A 46 2.57 -14.03 12.78
C ALA A 46 1.46 -12.98 12.73
N VAL A 47 1.37 -12.09 13.74
CA VAL A 47 0.42 -10.96 13.73
C VAL A 47 0.71 -10.02 12.55
N ALA A 48 1.97 -9.64 12.33
CA ALA A 48 2.37 -8.77 11.21
C ALA A 48 2.06 -9.42 9.84
N LEU A 49 2.28 -10.71 9.69
CA LEU A 49 1.93 -11.47 8.47
C LEU A 49 0.42 -11.49 8.23
N ARG A 50 -0.39 -11.64 9.27
CA ARG A 50 -1.86 -11.58 9.14
C ARG A 50 -2.33 -10.18 8.74
N ILE A 51 -1.74 -9.14 9.32
CA ILE A 51 -2.01 -7.74 8.94
C ILE A 51 -1.63 -7.51 7.47
N PHE A 52 -0.42 -7.92 7.06
CA PHE A 52 0.02 -7.83 5.67
C PHE A 52 -0.97 -8.50 4.70
N ASN A 53 -1.34 -9.75 4.98
CA ASN A 53 -2.26 -10.51 4.14
C ASN A 53 -3.65 -9.86 4.09
N PHE A 54 -4.17 -9.39 5.22
CA PHE A 54 -5.44 -8.66 5.28
C PHE A 54 -5.43 -7.42 4.39
N VAL A 55 -4.39 -6.57 4.51
CA VAL A 55 -4.26 -5.36 3.69
C VAL A 55 -4.07 -5.71 2.22
N LYS A 56 -3.35 -6.79 1.92
CA LYS A 56 -3.12 -7.26 0.54
C LYS A 56 -4.41 -7.69 -0.16
N GLU A 57 -5.39 -8.26 0.56
CA GLU A 57 -6.70 -8.63 0.00
C GLU A 57 -7.54 -7.41 -0.41
N ILE A 58 -7.31 -6.24 0.16
CA ILE A 58 -8.01 -5.01 -0.25
C ILE A 58 -7.62 -4.69 -1.70
N LYS A 59 -8.60 -4.48 -2.56
CA LYS A 59 -8.38 -4.17 -3.97
C LYS A 59 -7.50 -2.91 -4.13
N TRP A 60 -6.49 -3.00 -4.96
CA TRP A 60 -5.73 -1.82 -5.36
C TRP A 60 -6.50 -1.00 -6.39
N GLY A 61 -6.50 0.33 -6.24
CA GLY A 61 -7.16 1.22 -7.19
C GLY A 61 -7.07 2.69 -6.82
N ALA A 62 -7.65 3.53 -7.64
CA ALA A 62 -7.56 4.98 -7.54
C ALA A 62 -8.64 5.57 -6.61
N SER A 63 -8.62 5.21 -5.34
CA SER A 63 -9.51 5.81 -4.33
C SER A 63 -8.66 6.26 -3.13
N PRO A 64 -8.26 7.53 -3.07
CA PRO A 64 -7.44 8.03 -1.99
C PRO A 64 -8.23 8.12 -0.69
N ILE A 65 -7.72 7.48 0.36
CA ILE A 65 -8.25 7.49 1.72
C ILE A 65 -7.07 7.74 2.64
N TYR A 66 -7.11 8.84 3.39
CA TYR A 66 -5.94 9.32 4.15
C TYR A 66 -6.09 9.13 5.67
N LYS A 67 -7.02 8.31 6.14
CA LYS A 67 -7.14 7.90 7.55
C LYS A 67 -7.27 6.40 7.65
N ALA A 68 -6.54 5.77 8.60
CA ALA A 68 -6.57 4.33 8.80
C ALA A 68 -7.97 3.81 9.14
N SER A 69 -8.69 4.52 10.02
CA SER A 69 -10.07 4.20 10.39
C SER A 69 -11.03 4.21 9.20
N GLN A 70 -10.86 5.16 8.27
CA GLN A 70 -11.65 5.22 7.05
C GLN A 70 -11.26 4.14 6.05
N ALA A 71 -9.95 3.86 5.92
CA ALA A 71 -9.45 2.81 5.05
C ALA A 71 -9.99 1.44 5.47
N PHE A 72 -10.03 1.17 6.77
CA PHE A 72 -10.60 -0.06 7.33
C PHE A 72 -12.10 -0.18 7.06
N ARG A 73 -12.89 0.86 7.36
CA ARG A 73 -14.34 0.86 7.09
C ARG A 73 -14.70 0.71 5.61
N LYS A 74 -13.81 1.17 4.73
CA LYS A 74 -13.98 1.10 3.26
C LYS A 74 -13.13 0.00 2.62
N LYS A 75 -12.77 -1.06 3.37
CA LYS A 75 -11.93 -2.16 2.88
C LYS A 75 -12.48 -2.88 1.64
N ASP A 76 -13.78 -2.83 1.42
CA ASP A 76 -14.43 -3.42 0.25
C ASP A 76 -14.30 -2.55 -1.01
N ARG A 77 -13.79 -1.32 -0.88
CA ARG A 77 -13.54 -0.40 -2.00
C ARG A 77 -12.07 -0.46 -2.43
N PRO A 78 -11.77 -0.22 -3.72
CA PRO A 78 -10.39 -0.10 -4.18
C PRO A 78 -9.66 1.04 -3.44
N GLN A 79 -8.39 0.83 -3.09
CA GLN A 79 -7.57 1.80 -2.35
C GLN A 79 -6.20 1.97 -3.01
N ILE A 80 -5.64 3.18 -2.98
CA ILE A 80 -4.29 3.47 -3.47
C ILE A 80 -3.23 2.94 -2.51
N CYS A 81 -1.96 2.87 -2.97
CA CYS A 81 -0.83 2.39 -2.16
C CYS A 81 -0.71 3.11 -0.81
N VAL A 82 -0.79 4.45 -0.80
CA VAL A 82 -0.68 5.22 0.44
C VAL A 82 -1.81 4.90 1.44
N SER A 83 -3.05 4.69 0.97
CA SER A 83 -4.17 4.31 1.85
C SER A 83 -3.96 2.95 2.50
N LYS A 84 -3.47 1.98 1.71
CA LYS A 84 -3.14 0.63 2.19
C LYS A 84 -1.95 0.65 3.16
N ALA A 85 -0.92 1.46 2.88
CA ALA A 85 0.23 1.63 3.77
C ALA A 85 -0.18 2.28 5.10
N ILE A 86 -1.04 3.32 5.07
CA ILE A 86 -1.60 3.96 6.28
C ILE A 86 -2.31 2.92 7.15
N LEU A 87 -3.18 2.11 6.55
CA LEU A 87 -3.91 1.08 7.28
C LEU A 87 -2.96 0.03 7.86
N GLN A 88 -1.97 -0.43 7.10
CA GLN A 88 -1.01 -1.44 7.55
C GLN A 88 -0.16 -0.92 8.71
N VAL A 89 0.37 0.31 8.61
CA VAL A 89 1.15 0.96 9.68
C VAL A 89 0.30 1.13 10.95
N ALA A 90 -0.96 1.57 10.82
CA ALA A 90 -1.85 1.74 11.96
C ALA A 90 -2.12 0.40 12.68
N LEU A 91 -2.46 -0.65 11.93
CA LEU A 91 -2.71 -1.98 12.50
C LEU A 91 -1.47 -2.53 13.22
N CYS A 92 -0.27 -2.37 12.63
CA CYS A 92 0.97 -2.78 13.28
C CYS A 92 1.21 -1.99 14.58
N ARG A 93 1.03 -0.66 14.56
CA ARG A 93 1.22 0.18 15.76
C ARG A 93 0.22 -0.13 16.86
N ILE A 94 -1.04 -0.40 16.53
CA ILE A 94 -2.06 -0.88 17.48
C ILE A 94 -1.63 -2.23 18.09
N ALA A 95 -1.05 -3.11 17.28
CA ALA A 95 -0.48 -4.39 17.73
C ALA A 95 0.79 -4.24 18.60
N LYS A 96 1.30 -3.01 18.81
CA LYS A 96 2.58 -2.70 19.45
C LYS A 96 3.80 -3.22 18.66
N ILE A 97 3.67 -3.29 17.36
CA ILE A 97 4.74 -3.60 16.40
C ILE A 97 5.17 -2.27 15.76
N PRO A 98 6.42 -1.81 15.93
CA PRO A 98 6.88 -0.57 15.32
C PRO A 98 6.77 -0.65 13.80
N ALA A 99 6.19 0.39 13.19
CA ALA A 99 5.98 0.45 11.75
C ALA A 99 6.11 1.89 11.23
N ARG A 100 6.63 2.04 10.02
CA ARG A 100 6.86 3.32 9.36
C ARG A 100 6.56 3.23 7.87
N PHE A 101 6.67 4.34 7.17
CA PHE A 101 6.48 4.41 5.73
C PHE A 101 7.82 4.40 5.02
N HIS A 102 7.89 3.76 3.86
CA HIS A 102 8.97 3.92 2.90
C HIS A 102 8.39 4.45 1.59
N CYS A 103 9.08 5.42 0.99
CA CYS A 103 8.59 6.10 -0.21
C CYS A 103 9.61 6.02 -1.34
N TRP A 104 9.14 5.68 -2.54
CA TRP A 104 9.92 5.64 -3.76
C TRP A 104 9.24 6.40 -4.89
N LYS A 105 10.03 6.82 -5.84
CA LYS A 105 9.59 7.15 -7.18
C LYS A 105 9.79 5.91 -8.04
N VAL A 106 8.73 5.46 -8.68
CA VAL A 106 8.73 4.20 -9.44
C VAL A 106 8.11 4.38 -10.82
N LYS A 107 8.39 3.47 -11.72
CA LYS A 107 7.62 3.23 -12.94
C LYS A 107 7.27 1.75 -13.05
N PHE A 108 6.31 1.39 -13.90
CA PHE A 108 6.05 -0.01 -14.18
C PHE A 108 7.19 -0.60 -15.01
N SER A 109 7.55 -1.85 -14.73
CA SER A 109 8.49 -2.60 -15.58
C SER A 109 7.90 -2.85 -16.96
N GLN A 110 8.76 -3.03 -17.97
CA GLN A 110 8.30 -3.27 -19.35
C GLN A 110 7.36 -4.48 -19.43
N ASN A 111 7.65 -5.56 -18.70
CA ASN A 111 6.80 -6.75 -18.66
C ASN A 111 5.36 -6.45 -18.16
N VAL A 112 5.21 -5.58 -17.14
CA VAL A 112 3.88 -5.14 -16.66
C VAL A 112 3.17 -4.32 -17.73
N ILE A 113 3.89 -3.41 -18.40
CA ILE A 113 3.33 -2.59 -19.48
C ILE A 113 2.83 -3.46 -20.62
N ASP A 114 3.61 -4.44 -21.05
CA ASP A 114 3.25 -5.35 -22.13
C ASP A 114 1.99 -6.16 -21.78
N ARG A 115 1.92 -6.68 -20.55
CA ARG A 115 0.71 -7.37 -20.04
C ARG A 115 -0.53 -6.46 -19.99
N ILE A 116 -0.37 -5.19 -19.58
CA ILE A 116 -1.47 -4.21 -19.60
C ILE A 116 -1.91 -3.95 -21.04
N ASN A 117 -0.98 -3.74 -21.97
CA ASN A 117 -1.26 -3.49 -23.36
C ASN A 117 -1.98 -4.68 -24.02
N ASP A 118 -1.49 -5.89 -23.80
CA ASP A 118 -2.13 -7.11 -24.29
C ASP A 118 -3.55 -7.29 -23.72
N ALA A 119 -3.72 -6.98 -22.45
CA ALA A 119 -5.01 -7.13 -21.80
C ALA A 119 -6.02 -6.07 -22.22
N LEU A 120 -5.62 -4.81 -22.41
CA LEU A 120 -6.57 -3.70 -22.62
C LEU A 120 -6.57 -3.16 -24.05
N PHE A 121 -5.44 -3.22 -24.75
CA PHE A 121 -5.22 -2.48 -25.99
C PHE A 121 -4.83 -3.37 -27.19
N LYS A 122 -4.94 -4.71 -27.07
CA LYS A 122 -4.53 -5.67 -28.12
C LYS A 122 -5.09 -5.38 -29.53
N LYS A 123 -6.29 -4.75 -29.58
CA LYS A 123 -6.98 -4.40 -30.84
C LYS A 123 -6.96 -2.88 -31.12
N SER A 124 -6.15 -2.11 -30.41
CA SER A 124 -6.13 -0.64 -30.48
C SER A 124 -4.73 -0.15 -30.80
N SER A 125 -4.64 0.95 -31.55
CA SER A 125 -3.38 1.70 -31.73
C SER A 125 -2.96 2.44 -30.44
N GLN A 126 -3.85 2.54 -29.45
CA GLN A 126 -3.54 3.14 -28.15
C GLN A 126 -2.64 2.20 -27.35
N LYS A 127 -1.68 2.79 -26.63
CA LYS A 127 -0.79 2.08 -25.71
C LYS A 127 -0.85 2.74 -24.32
N PHE A 128 -0.63 1.92 -23.31
CA PHE A 128 -0.47 2.41 -21.96
C PHE A 128 0.79 3.28 -21.88
N ARG A 129 0.61 4.52 -21.38
CA ARG A 129 1.74 5.43 -21.13
C ARG A 129 2.31 5.16 -19.74
N ASN A 130 3.53 4.66 -19.72
CA ASN A 130 4.28 4.50 -18.48
C ASN A 130 4.68 5.88 -17.93
N ARG A 131 4.22 6.21 -16.73
CA ARG A 131 4.56 7.45 -16.04
C ARG A 131 5.24 7.11 -14.72
N GLU A 132 6.08 8.03 -14.28
CA GLU A 132 6.64 7.97 -12.94
C GLU A 132 5.53 8.21 -11.90
N LEU A 133 5.55 7.41 -10.85
CA LEU A 133 4.58 7.42 -9.77
C LEU A 133 5.31 7.47 -8.43
N PHE A 134 4.71 8.11 -7.43
CA PHE A 134 5.13 7.93 -6.05
C PHE A 134 4.47 6.68 -5.50
N HIS A 135 5.30 5.82 -4.93
CA HIS A 135 4.88 4.58 -4.30
C HIS A 135 5.24 4.59 -2.82
N VAL A 136 4.31 4.13 -1.99
CA VAL A 136 4.49 4.05 -0.54
C VAL A 136 4.11 2.67 -0.07
N ALA A 137 4.97 2.08 0.73
CA ALA A 137 4.72 0.83 1.44
C ALA A 137 4.97 0.98 2.94
N ALA A 138 4.52 0.02 3.72
CA ALA A 138 4.87 -0.10 5.11
C ALA A 138 6.24 -0.77 5.27
N GLU A 139 7.04 -0.29 6.21
CA GLU A 139 8.13 -1.04 6.82
C GLU A 139 7.72 -1.43 8.23
N VAL A 140 8.01 -2.66 8.60
CA VAL A 140 7.66 -3.27 9.88
C VAL A 140 8.93 -3.71 10.59
N TYR A 141 9.06 -3.36 11.86
CA TYR A 141 10.15 -3.80 12.71
C TYR A 141 9.77 -5.08 13.46
N LEU A 142 10.53 -6.13 13.20
CA LEU A 142 10.46 -7.38 13.95
C LEU A 142 11.78 -7.56 14.70
N ASP A 143 12.80 -8.18 14.10
CA ASP A 143 14.18 -8.17 14.61
C ASP A 143 15.02 -7.09 13.92
N SER A 144 14.58 -6.70 12.73
CA SER A 144 15.05 -5.56 11.97
C SER A 144 13.92 -4.95 11.14
N TRP A 145 14.21 -3.87 10.39
CA TRP A 145 13.24 -3.26 9.50
C TRP A 145 13.08 -4.05 8.22
N PHE A 146 11.83 -4.42 7.88
CA PHE A 146 11.50 -5.10 6.63
C PHE A 146 10.41 -4.35 5.89
N VAL A 147 10.62 -4.09 4.61
CA VAL A 147 9.57 -3.65 3.70
C VAL A 147 8.52 -4.75 3.57
N ALA A 148 7.27 -4.39 3.79
CA ALA A 148 6.12 -5.28 3.71
C ALA A 148 5.06 -4.67 2.77
N ASP A 149 5.35 -4.69 1.46
CA ASP A 149 4.52 -4.02 0.45
C ASP A 149 3.28 -4.85 0.10
N ALA A 150 2.16 -4.47 0.67
CA ALA A 150 0.85 -5.11 0.47
C ALA A 150 0.01 -4.42 -0.64
N THR A 151 0.61 -3.63 -1.52
CA THR A 151 -0.13 -2.75 -2.43
C THR A 151 -1.02 -3.49 -3.43
N ILE A 152 -0.45 -4.40 -4.23
CA ILE A 152 -1.19 -5.05 -5.32
C ILE A 152 -1.94 -6.28 -4.81
N ASP A 153 -3.25 -6.32 -5.03
CA ASP A 153 -4.11 -7.43 -4.65
C ASP A 153 -3.97 -8.65 -5.59
N LYS A 154 -4.39 -9.82 -5.10
CA LYS A 154 -4.29 -11.10 -5.83
C LYS A 154 -5.03 -11.10 -7.17
N GLY A 155 -6.10 -10.32 -7.31
CA GLY A 155 -6.87 -10.23 -8.54
C GLY A 155 -6.08 -9.67 -9.71
N LEU A 156 -4.92 -9.03 -9.46
CA LEU A 156 -4.03 -8.49 -10.50
C LEU A 156 -2.78 -9.33 -10.74
N ASN A 157 -2.68 -10.55 -10.22
CA ASN A 157 -1.48 -11.39 -10.35
C ASN A 157 -1.15 -11.76 -11.80
N SER A 158 -2.09 -11.72 -12.73
CA SER A 158 -1.82 -11.91 -14.17
C SER A 158 -1.05 -10.74 -14.80
N ILE A 159 -1.14 -9.57 -14.19
CA ILE A 159 -0.48 -8.34 -14.64
C ILE A 159 0.80 -8.10 -13.83
N PHE A 160 0.67 -8.08 -12.51
CA PHE A 160 1.78 -7.88 -11.58
C PHE A 160 2.20 -9.22 -10.96
N PRO A 161 3.48 -9.57 -10.97
CA PRO A 161 3.94 -10.75 -10.27
C PRO A 161 3.58 -10.67 -8.77
N PRO A 162 3.13 -11.78 -8.15
CA PRO A 162 2.70 -11.77 -6.76
C PRO A 162 3.85 -11.41 -5.82
N THR A 163 3.56 -10.55 -4.85
CA THR A 163 4.45 -10.23 -3.75
C THR A 163 4.04 -11.05 -2.54
N MET A 164 4.98 -11.80 -1.99
CA MET A 164 4.81 -12.62 -0.79
C MET A 164 5.77 -12.09 0.27
N TRP A 165 5.28 -11.93 1.50
CA TRP A 165 6.12 -11.56 2.64
C TRP A 165 6.14 -12.70 3.65
N ASN A 166 7.33 -12.99 4.17
CA ASN A 166 7.58 -14.07 5.13
C ASN A 166 7.95 -13.56 6.54
N GLY A 167 7.97 -12.23 6.73
CA GLY A 167 8.36 -11.60 8.00
C GLY A 167 9.86 -11.63 8.31
N LYS A 168 10.70 -12.10 7.38
CA LYS A 168 12.16 -12.28 7.59
C LYS A 168 13.01 -11.59 6.52
N SER A 169 12.39 -11.06 5.46
CA SER A 169 13.06 -10.38 4.35
C SER A 169 12.17 -9.31 3.77
N ASN A 170 12.76 -8.38 3.03
CA ASN A 170 12.01 -7.34 2.33
C ASN A 170 11.09 -7.95 1.26
N ALA A 171 9.88 -7.46 1.18
CA ALA A 171 8.90 -7.80 0.15
C ALA A 171 8.49 -6.53 -0.60
N TYR A 172 9.25 -6.19 -1.63
CA TYR A 172 8.92 -5.12 -2.57
C TYR A 172 7.86 -5.56 -3.56
N GLN A 173 7.00 -4.66 -3.99
CA GLN A 173 6.03 -4.96 -5.05
C GLN A 173 6.76 -5.24 -6.37
N LYS A 174 6.66 -6.47 -6.81
CA LYS A 174 7.23 -6.90 -8.09
C LYS A 174 6.50 -6.23 -9.26
N GLY A 175 7.26 -5.86 -10.29
CA GLY A 175 6.73 -5.17 -11.46
C GLY A 175 6.81 -3.65 -11.36
N PHE A 176 7.36 -3.11 -10.28
CA PHE A 176 7.83 -1.73 -10.18
C PHE A 176 9.35 -1.69 -10.35
N GLU A 177 9.83 -0.68 -11.08
CA GLU A 177 11.24 -0.31 -11.16
C GLU A 177 11.43 0.95 -10.33
N ILE A 178 12.32 0.90 -9.34
CA ILE A 178 12.65 2.03 -8.48
C ILE A 178 13.54 2.98 -9.29
N ILE A 179 13.13 4.25 -9.40
CA ILE A 179 13.88 5.33 -10.05
C ILE A 179 14.64 6.11 -9.00
N GLU A 180 14.01 6.38 -7.87
CA GLU A 180 14.55 7.17 -6.79
C GLU A 180 14.00 6.69 -5.45
N ASP A 181 14.86 6.59 -4.45
CA ASP A 181 14.50 6.20 -3.09
C ASP A 181 14.49 7.44 -2.20
N TYR A 182 13.34 7.79 -1.65
CA TYR A 182 13.17 8.92 -0.73
C TYR A 182 13.34 8.52 0.74
N GLY A 183 13.58 7.22 1.02
CA GLY A 183 13.81 6.70 2.36
C GLY A 183 12.56 6.55 3.22
N ASN A 184 12.77 6.62 4.53
CA ASN A 184 11.80 6.24 5.54
C ASN A 184 11.19 7.45 6.24
N PHE A 185 9.92 7.34 6.64
CA PHE A 185 9.16 8.40 7.29
C PHE A 185 8.32 7.81 8.44
N ALA A 186 8.35 8.48 9.58
CA ALA A 186 7.52 8.10 10.72
C ALA A 186 6.03 8.37 10.47
N ASP A 187 5.70 9.40 9.69
CA ASP A 187 4.33 9.73 9.25
C ASP A 187 4.24 9.71 7.71
N VAL A 188 3.04 9.86 7.19
CA VAL A 188 2.77 9.84 5.74
C VAL A 188 3.59 10.91 5.03
N PRO A 189 4.41 10.56 4.03
CA PRO A 189 5.22 11.53 3.32
C PRO A 189 4.36 12.58 2.61
N GLU A 190 4.58 13.86 2.90
CA GLU A 190 3.79 14.96 2.30
C GLU A 190 3.78 14.96 0.77
N ILE A 191 4.87 14.51 0.16
CA ILE A 191 4.99 14.42 -1.30
C ILE A 191 3.87 13.56 -1.89
N THR A 192 3.47 12.49 -1.20
CA THR A 192 2.42 11.57 -1.64
C THR A 192 1.01 12.15 -1.53
N LEU A 193 0.83 13.12 -0.63
CA LEU A 193 -0.44 13.84 -0.45
C LEU A 193 -0.62 14.96 -1.48
N LYS A 194 0.48 15.55 -1.95
CA LYS A 194 0.48 16.68 -2.88
C LYS A 194 0.31 16.27 -4.35
N VAL A 195 0.76 15.08 -4.74
CA VAL A 195 0.81 14.61 -6.14
C VAL A 195 -0.55 14.62 -6.83
N ASN A 196 -1.61 14.22 -6.14
CA ASN A 196 -2.96 14.24 -6.70
C ASN A 196 -3.47 15.65 -7.04
N ARG A 197 -2.91 16.70 -6.41
CA ARG A 197 -3.25 18.10 -6.68
C ARG A 197 -2.43 18.72 -7.81
N LEU A 198 -1.21 18.24 -8.04
CA LEU A 198 -0.30 18.78 -9.06
C LEU A 198 -0.62 18.30 -10.47
N ALA A 199 -1.29 17.14 -10.61
CA ALA A 199 -1.62 16.56 -11.90
C ALA A 199 -2.81 17.25 -12.62
N ILE A 200 -3.49 18.19 -11.96
CA ILE A 200 -4.67 18.89 -12.52
C ILE A 200 -4.22 20.26 -13.05
N PRO A 201 -4.45 20.55 -14.36
CA PRO A 201 -4.17 21.85 -14.94
C PRO A 201 -4.83 22.99 -14.15
N PHE A 202 -4.15 24.15 -14.07
CA PHE A 202 -4.58 25.28 -13.23
C PHE A 202 -6.03 25.72 -13.51
N TYR A 203 -6.45 25.76 -14.77
CA TYR A 203 -7.81 26.15 -15.18
C TYR A 203 -8.89 25.11 -14.81
N LEU A 204 -8.52 23.88 -14.50
CA LEU A 204 -9.43 22.83 -14.02
C LEU A 204 -9.44 22.69 -12.50
N LYS A 205 -8.63 23.44 -11.76
CA LYS A 205 -8.57 23.37 -10.29
C LYS A 205 -9.94 23.55 -9.60
N PRO A 206 -10.81 24.46 -10.02
CA PRO A 206 -12.16 24.59 -9.43
C PRO A 206 -13.01 23.33 -9.61
N LEU A 207 -12.81 22.61 -10.72
CA LEU A 207 -13.50 21.37 -11.05
C LEU A 207 -12.73 20.12 -10.57
N SER A 208 -11.64 20.30 -9.82
CA SER A 208 -10.73 19.23 -9.44
C SER A 208 -11.40 18.03 -8.74
N PRO A 209 -12.42 18.18 -7.88
CA PRO A 209 -13.11 17.03 -7.29
C PRO A 209 -13.84 16.18 -8.34
N ILE A 210 -14.51 16.81 -9.30
CA ILE A 210 -15.24 16.13 -10.37
C ILE A 210 -14.29 15.43 -11.33
N VAL A 211 -13.25 16.14 -11.77
CA VAL A 211 -12.21 15.58 -12.67
C VAL A 211 -11.51 14.40 -12.03
N SER A 212 -11.12 14.51 -10.75
CA SER A 212 -10.51 13.43 -9.99
C SER A 212 -11.46 12.25 -9.81
N PHE A 213 -12.73 12.49 -9.52
CA PHE A 213 -13.73 11.44 -9.39
C PHE A 213 -13.90 10.65 -10.70
N LEU A 214 -14.04 11.33 -11.83
CA LEU A 214 -14.20 10.68 -13.14
C LEU A 214 -12.94 9.91 -13.55
N ALA A 215 -11.75 10.50 -13.34
CA ALA A 215 -10.47 9.82 -13.59
C ALA A 215 -10.32 8.56 -12.73
N ASN A 216 -10.59 8.65 -11.44
CA ASN A 216 -10.52 7.52 -10.51
C ASN A 216 -11.52 6.42 -10.89
N ARG A 217 -12.75 6.79 -11.27
CA ARG A 217 -13.76 5.85 -11.76
C ARG A 217 -13.28 5.11 -13.01
N ARG A 218 -12.69 5.83 -13.96
CA ARG A 218 -12.13 5.23 -15.19
C ARG A 218 -10.99 4.26 -14.88
N ILE A 219 -10.04 4.65 -14.02
CA ILE A 219 -8.93 3.81 -13.61
C ILE A 219 -9.45 2.53 -12.92
N ASN A 220 -10.36 2.68 -11.97
CA ASN A 220 -10.93 1.55 -11.25
C ASN A 220 -11.68 0.59 -12.22
N SER A 221 -12.41 1.12 -13.20
CA SER A 221 -13.06 0.29 -14.24
C SER A 221 -12.05 -0.49 -15.08
N LEU A 222 -10.92 0.12 -15.43
CA LEU A 222 -9.84 -0.58 -16.15
C LEU A 222 -9.20 -1.67 -15.30
N LEU A 223 -8.96 -1.43 -14.01
CA LEU A 223 -8.42 -2.41 -13.09
C LEU A 223 -9.37 -3.59 -12.89
N GLU A 224 -10.70 -3.36 -12.80
CA GLU A 224 -11.67 -4.45 -12.75
C GLU A 224 -11.66 -5.31 -14.03
N LYS A 225 -11.55 -4.70 -15.21
CA LYS A 225 -11.38 -5.45 -16.47
C LYS A 225 -10.13 -6.33 -16.45
N LEU A 226 -9.02 -5.84 -15.87
CA LEU A 226 -7.80 -6.62 -15.72
C LEU A 226 -8.00 -7.82 -14.77
N ARG A 227 -8.72 -7.63 -13.65
CA ARG A 227 -9.05 -8.71 -12.70
C ARG A 227 -9.92 -9.80 -13.34
N GLN A 228 -10.96 -9.42 -14.07
CA GLN A 228 -11.85 -10.36 -14.75
C GLN A 228 -11.12 -11.24 -15.77
N ARG A 229 -10.17 -10.67 -16.52
CA ARG A 229 -9.36 -11.43 -17.48
C ARG A 229 -8.35 -12.37 -16.82
N SER A 230 -7.94 -12.04 -15.60
CA SER A 230 -7.12 -12.91 -14.75
C SER A 230 -7.84 -14.21 -14.41
N HIS A 231 -9.12 -14.15 -14.05
CA HIS A 231 -9.92 -15.31 -13.70
C HIS A 231 -10.28 -16.19 -14.91
N GLY A 232 -10.45 -15.61 -16.10
CA GLY A 232 -10.81 -16.37 -17.32
C GLY A 232 -9.69 -17.21 -17.92
N LYS A 233 -8.44 -17.06 -17.50
CA LYS A 233 -7.29 -17.86 -17.98
C LYS A 233 -7.00 -19.10 -17.13
N THR A 234 -7.66 -19.28 -16.00
CA THR A 234 -7.42 -20.39 -15.06
C THR A 234 -8.26 -21.64 -15.39
N TYR A 235 -9.13 -21.58 -16.40
CA TYR A 235 -10.03 -22.67 -16.81
C TYR A 235 -9.90 -23.06 -18.29
N ARG A 236 -8.68 -23.04 -18.83
CA ARG A 236 -8.41 -23.67 -20.15
C ARG A 236 -7.12 -24.46 -20.11
#